data_c25a87fe797f10cbe40637173da84126
#
_entry.id   c25a87fe797f10cbe40637173da84126
#
_cell.length_a   1.000
_cell.length_b   1.000
_cell.length_c   1.000
_cell.angle_alpha   90.00
_cell.angle_beta   90.00
_cell.angle_gamma   90.00
#
_symmetry.space_group_name_H-M   'P 1'
#
loop_
_entity.id
_entity.type
_entity.pdbx_description
1 polymer ?
#
loop_
_entity_poly.entity_id
_entity_poly.type
_entity_poly.pdbx_seq_one_letter_code
_entity_poly.pdbx_strand_id
1 'polypeptide(L)'
;HDVNNLWHHFGNFNWDNETRWWAQIAGDCVDLNTENPATYNYLIDCYTNFIKMGVDGFRIDTGGHISRLVFNKVFNPAFNAAAEKYKAARNGGAFFMFTEVCARYTQIWYREIPALSVPFYTWKESKDYAWDDDPASWEGLEIFEGTPFTHTNQLSCLQQYADNGNGTQAQQPVSDNVFLDGNTYHQPDYSRYSGLSVIDFPMHHNFKDIGGAWGIAMSGDRYYNDASFNVVYVDSHDYAPNGAPEDQRFAQGTDAWAENLSLMFTFRGIPCLYYGSEIEFKKGCPIDKGPNIALKESGRAYFGGY
;
A
#
# COMPACT_ATOMS: atom_id res chain seq x y z
N HIS A 1 -16.51 -4.12 -25.37
CA HIS A 1 -17.92 -4.44 -25.10
C HIS A 1 -18.25 -4.61 -23.62
N ASP A 2 -17.64 -3.78 -22.76
CA ASP A 2 -17.92 -3.73 -21.33
C ASP A 2 -19.19 -2.92 -21.05
N VAL A 3 -20.33 -3.51 -21.31
CA VAL A 3 -21.65 -2.85 -21.16
C VAL A 3 -22.01 -2.54 -19.72
N ASN A 4 -21.32 -3.15 -18.77
CA ASN A 4 -21.54 -3.01 -17.33
C ASN A 4 -20.47 -2.14 -16.65
N ASN A 5 -19.53 -1.58 -17.41
CA ASN A 5 -18.41 -0.78 -16.92
C ASN A 5 -17.64 -1.47 -15.76
N LEU A 6 -17.30 -2.75 -15.96
CA LEU A 6 -16.59 -3.55 -14.96
C LEU A 6 -15.11 -3.15 -14.85
N TRP A 7 -14.59 -2.44 -15.83
CA TRP A 7 -13.24 -1.87 -15.81
C TRP A 7 -13.24 -0.41 -16.28
N HIS A 8 -12.20 0.31 -15.92
CA HIS A 8 -11.97 1.67 -16.36
C HIS A 8 -11.49 1.69 -17.82
N HIS A 9 -11.94 2.69 -18.55
CA HIS A 9 -11.62 2.87 -19.98
C HIS A 9 -10.76 4.12 -20.23
N PHE A 10 -9.99 4.55 -19.23
CA PHE A 10 -9.08 5.67 -19.38
C PHE A 10 -7.79 5.26 -20.07
N GLY A 11 -7.30 6.10 -20.99
CA GLY A 11 -6.18 5.78 -21.85
C GLY A 11 -4.81 6.20 -21.35
N ASN A 12 -4.68 7.21 -20.54
CA ASN A 12 -3.40 7.83 -20.22
C ASN A 12 -3.02 7.64 -18.76
N PHE A 13 -2.33 6.56 -18.48
CA PHE A 13 -1.75 6.30 -17.18
C PHE A 13 -0.58 7.26 -16.89
N ASN A 14 -0.59 7.87 -15.72
CA ASN A 14 0.52 8.66 -15.21
C ASN A 14 0.75 8.35 -13.72
N TRP A 15 1.97 7.94 -13.39
CA TRP A 15 2.36 7.66 -12.01
C TRP A 15 2.27 8.86 -11.08
N ASP A 16 2.29 10.06 -11.62
CA ASP A 16 2.47 11.30 -10.88
C ASP A 16 1.18 12.05 -10.59
N ASN A 17 0.04 11.46 -10.96
CA ASN A 17 -1.26 12.06 -10.70
C ASN A 17 -2.33 10.98 -10.46
N GLU A 18 -3.56 11.43 -10.30
CA GLU A 18 -4.72 10.64 -9.93
C GLU A 18 -5.13 9.62 -11.01
N THR A 19 -4.66 9.81 -12.26
CA THR A 19 -4.94 8.82 -13.33
C THR A 19 -4.41 7.44 -13.02
N ARG A 20 -3.47 7.31 -12.06
CA ARG A 20 -3.02 6.02 -11.54
C ARG A 20 -4.13 5.19 -10.88
N TRP A 21 -5.25 5.81 -10.50
CA TRP A 21 -6.38 5.11 -9.88
C TRP A 21 -7.37 4.51 -10.88
N TRP A 22 -7.36 4.97 -12.12
CA TRP A 22 -8.35 4.55 -13.10
C TRP A 22 -7.83 4.33 -14.53
N ALA A 23 -6.54 4.44 -14.74
CA ALA A 23 -5.95 4.18 -16.03
C ALA A 23 -5.15 2.87 -16.03
N GLN A 24 -5.28 2.13 -17.12
CA GLN A 24 -4.59 0.86 -17.32
C GLN A 24 -3.08 1.00 -17.23
N ILE A 25 -2.44 0.24 -16.34
CA ILE A 25 -0.99 0.29 -16.09
C ILE A 25 -0.21 -0.42 -17.22
N ALA A 26 -0.69 -1.57 -17.64
CA ALA A 26 -0.04 -2.41 -18.64
C ALA A 26 -1.00 -2.71 -19.79
N GLY A 27 -0.46 -2.80 -20.99
CA GLY A 27 -1.24 -2.89 -22.22
C GLY A 27 -2.14 -4.12 -22.36
N ASP A 28 -1.86 -5.18 -21.61
CA ASP A 28 -2.58 -6.46 -21.60
C ASP A 28 -3.41 -6.69 -20.32
N CYS A 29 -3.35 -5.77 -19.36
CA CYS A 29 -4.08 -5.85 -18.09
C CYS A 29 -5.14 -4.77 -18.03
N VAL A 30 -6.40 -5.16 -17.99
CA VAL A 30 -7.49 -4.20 -17.77
C VAL A 30 -7.47 -3.70 -16.33
N ASP A 31 -7.75 -2.42 -16.14
CA ASP A 31 -7.91 -1.82 -14.82
C ASP A 31 -9.35 -2.01 -14.34
N LEU A 32 -9.54 -2.78 -13.28
CA LEU A 32 -10.86 -3.07 -12.75
C LEU A 32 -11.49 -1.81 -12.15
N ASN A 33 -12.72 -1.54 -12.52
CA ASN A 33 -13.50 -0.43 -11.95
C ASN A 33 -13.94 -0.80 -10.53
N THR A 34 -13.09 -0.53 -9.56
CA THR A 34 -13.32 -0.84 -8.15
C THR A 34 -14.39 0.02 -7.49
N GLU A 35 -14.86 1.06 -8.16
CA GLU A 35 -15.98 1.91 -7.76
C GLU A 35 -17.32 1.31 -8.20
N ASN A 36 -17.29 0.37 -9.12
CA ASN A 36 -18.49 -0.30 -9.62
C ASN A 36 -19.02 -1.34 -8.64
N PRO A 37 -20.30 -1.25 -8.19
CA PRO A 37 -20.89 -2.23 -7.30
C PRO A 37 -20.82 -3.69 -7.78
N ALA A 38 -20.93 -3.93 -9.08
CA ALA A 38 -20.80 -5.30 -9.59
C ALA A 38 -19.37 -5.83 -9.45
N THR A 39 -18.36 -4.97 -9.67
CA THR A 39 -16.95 -5.33 -9.51
C THR A 39 -16.58 -5.52 -8.05
N TYR A 40 -16.84 -4.51 -7.20
CA TYR A 40 -16.39 -4.61 -5.81
C TYR A 40 -17.15 -5.68 -5.02
N ASN A 41 -18.45 -5.90 -5.25
CA ASN A 41 -19.17 -6.98 -4.60
C ASN A 41 -18.63 -8.35 -5.00
N TYR A 42 -18.32 -8.54 -6.27
CA TYR A 42 -17.67 -9.77 -6.73
C TYR A 42 -16.33 -10.02 -6.01
N LEU A 43 -15.49 -8.98 -5.93
CA LEU A 43 -14.20 -9.07 -5.22
C LEU A 43 -14.39 -9.35 -3.72
N ILE A 44 -15.34 -8.67 -3.07
CA ILE A 44 -15.66 -8.90 -1.65
C ILE A 44 -16.10 -10.35 -1.43
N ASP A 45 -16.99 -10.87 -2.26
CA ASP A 45 -17.46 -12.24 -2.14
C ASP A 45 -16.32 -13.25 -2.31
N CYS A 46 -15.48 -13.05 -3.32
CA CYS A 46 -14.32 -13.91 -3.57
C CYS A 46 -13.36 -13.92 -2.36
N TYR A 47 -12.94 -12.77 -1.89
CA TYR A 47 -11.95 -12.69 -0.81
C TYR A 47 -12.54 -13.02 0.56
N THR A 48 -13.83 -12.78 0.80
CA THR A 48 -14.52 -13.27 2.01
C THR A 48 -14.46 -14.78 2.14
N ASN A 49 -14.43 -15.53 1.04
CA ASN A 49 -14.28 -16.98 1.12
C ASN A 49 -12.94 -17.40 1.73
N PHE A 50 -11.84 -16.69 1.45
CA PHE A 50 -10.56 -16.95 2.11
C PHE A 50 -10.61 -16.63 3.60
N ILE A 51 -11.29 -15.56 3.98
CA ILE A 51 -11.51 -15.24 5.40
C ILE A 51 -12.29 -16.35 6.12
N LYS A 52 -13.33 -16.89 5.48
CA LYS A 52 -14.08 -18.06 5.99
C LYS A 52 -13.20 -19.30 6.16
N MET A 53 -12.21 -19.47 5.31
CA MET A 53 -11.25 -20.58 5.37
C MET A 53 -10.20 -20.42 6.46
N GLY A 54 -10.14 -19.25 7.13
CA GLY A 54 -9.25 -19.00 8.24
C GLY A 54 -7.97 -18.23 7.88
N VAL A 55 -7.94 -17.54 6.75
CA VAL A 55 -6.82 -16.65 6.40
C VAL A 55 -6.73 -15.50 7.41
N ASP A 56 -5.55 -15.25 7.96
CA ASP A 56 -5.32 -14.27 9.01
C ASP A 56 -5.17 -12.83 8.52
N GLY A 57 -4.95 -12.64 7.22
CA GLY A 57 -4.81 -11.30 6.66
C GLY A 57 -4.64 -11.29 5.15
N PHE A 58 -4.57 -10.09 4.59
CA PHE A 58 -4.31 -9.87 3.16
C PHE A 58 -3.12 -8.95 2.95
N ARG A 59 -2.23 -9.34 2.07
CA ARG A 59 -1.34 -8.43 1.35
C ARG A 59 -2.05 -8.05 0.06
N ILE A 60 -2.40 -6.78 -0.08
CA ILE A 60 -3.10 -6.26 -1.25
C ILE A 60 -2.07 -5.66 -2.18
N ASP A 61 -1.92 -6.26 -3.34
CA ASP A 61 -1.04 -5.79 -4.39
C ASP A 61 -1.58 -4.51 -5.04
N THR A 62 -0.67 -3.67 -5.56
CA THR A 62 -1.03 -2.47 -6.33
C THR A 62 -2.09 -1.56 -5.69
N GLY A 63 -2.16 -1.50 -4.36
CA GLY A 63 -3.15 -0.67 -3.68
C GLY A 63 -3.04 0.82 -3.99
N GLY A 64 -1.86 1.28 -4.42
CA GLY A 64 -1.68 2.63 -4.94
C GLY A 64 -2.47 2.94 -6.22
N HIS A 65 -3.07 1.93 -6.85
CA HIS A 65 -3.92 2.06 -8.05
C HIS A 65 -5.42 1.96 -7.74
N ILE A 66 -5.78 1.91 -6.47
CA ILE A 66 -7.15 2.00 -5.97
C ILE A 66 -7.21 3.27 -5.12
N SER A 67 -8.24 4.07 -5.31
CA SER A 67 -8.39 5.26 -4.50
C SER A 67 -8.59 4.92 -3.03
N ARG A 68 -8.03 5.73 -2.15
CA ARG A 68 -8.20 5.60 -0.70
C ARG A 68 -9.66 5.57 -0.29
N LEU A 69 -10.50 6.33 -1.00
CA LEU A 69 -11.93 6.41 -0.76
C LEU A 69 -12.61 5.05 -0.92
N VAL A 70 -12.26 4.30 -1.97
CA VAL A 70 -12.79 2.94 -2.19
C VAL A 70 -12.35 2.00 -1.07
N PHE A 71 -11.09 2.05 -0.64
CA PHE A 71 -10.66 1.26 0.50
C PHE A 71 -11.47 1.59 1.76
N ASN A 72 -11.62 2.86 2.07
CA ASN A 72 -12.29 3.29 3.29
C ASN A 72 -13.78 2.99 3.32
N LYS A 73 -14.46 3.11 2.18
CA LYS A 73 -15.92 3.00 2.11
C LYS A 73 -16.41 1.62 1.72
N VAL A 74 -15.56 0.84 1.03
CA VAL A 74 -15.99 -0.43 0.43
C VAL A 74 -15.19 -1.60 1.02
N PHE A 75 -13.90 -1.71 0.72
CA PHE A 75 -13.15 -2.93 1.03
C PHE A 75 -12.84 -3.09 2.51
N ASN A 76 -12.32 -2.05 3.18
CA ASN A 76 -11.93 -2.17 4.58
C ASN A 76 -13.11 -2.52 5.50
N PRO A 77 -14.29 -1.84 5.40
CA PRO A 77 -15.45 -2.23 6.20
C PRO A 77 -15.94 -3.65 5.91
N ALA A 78 -15.99 -4.04 4.64
CA ALA A 78 -16.48 -5.35 4.24
C ALA A 78 -15.60 -6.49 4.77
N PHE A 79 -14.28 -6.39 4.57
CA PHE A 79 -13.35 -7.43 5.01
C PHE A 79 -13.21 -7.47 6.53
N ASN A 80 -13.22 -6.34 7.21
CA ASN A 80 -13.22 -6.31 8.68
C ASN A 80 -14.51 -6.93 9.26
N ALA A 81 -15.66 -6.64 8.68
CA ALA A 81 -16.93 -7.26 9.09
C ALA A 81 -16.93 -8.79 8.84
N ALA A 82 -16.41 -9.23 7.68
CA ALA A 82 -16.26 -10.64 7.40
C ALA A 82 -15.27 -11.31 8.37
N ALA A 83 -14.16 -10.65 8.66
CA ALA A 83 -13.16 -11.14 9.60
C ALA A 83 -13.73 -11.31 11.01
N GLU A 84 -14.51 -10.39 11.51
CA GLU A 84 -15.16 -10.52 12.81
C GLU A 84 -16.22 -11.63 12.79
N LYS A 85 -17.04 -11.70 11.73
CA LYS A 85 -18.04 -12.75 11.56
C LYS A 85 -17.46 -14.17 11.58
N TYR A 86 -16.29 -14.35 10.96
CA TYR A 86 -15.62 -15.65 10.84
C TYR A 86 -14.41 -15.79 11.76
N LYS A 87 -14.36 -15.04 12.83
CA LYS A 87 -13.23 -14.99 13.77
C LYS A 87 -12.85 -16.35 14.36
N ALA A 88 -13.83 -17.23 14.57
CA ALA A 88 -13.59 -18.59 15.07
C ALA A 88 -12.70 -19.43 14.13
N ALA A 89 -12.75 -19.20 12.81
CA ALA A 89 -11.90 -19.88 11.85
C ALA A 89 -10.40 -19.55 12.01
N ARG A 90 -10.09 -18.42 12.65
CA ARG A 90 -8.74 -17.96 12.97
C ARG A 90 -8.39 -18.11 14.46
N ASN A 91 -9.05 -18.99 15.18
CA ASN A 91 -8.86 -19.18 16.62
C ASN A 91 -9.01 -17.87 17.44
N GLY A 92 -9.86 -16.95 16.98
CA GLY A 92 -10.06 -15.65 17.62
C GLY A 92 -8.99 -14.61 17.28
N GLY A 93 -8.02 -14.92 16.42
CA GLY A 93 -6.94 -14.02 16.03
C GLY A 93 -7.43 -12.74 15.34
N ALA A 94 -6.63 -11.69 15.45
CA ALA A 94 -6.87 -10.45 14.71
C ALA A 94 -6.70 -10.68 13.21
N PHE A 95 -7.43 -9.89 12.40
CA PHE A 95 -7.27 -9.88 10.95
C PHE A 95 -6.42 -8.68 10.56
N PHE A 96 -5.40 -8.90 9.73
CA PHE A 96 -4.46 -7.86 9.34
C PHE A 96 -4.47 -7.63 7.84
N MET A 97 -4.60 -6.38 7.43
CA MET A 97 -4.48 -6.00 6.03
C MET A 97 -3.39 -4.96 5.84
N PHE A 98 -2.58 -5.15 4.80
CA PHE A 98 -1.63 -4.15 4.35
C PHE A 98 -1.55 -4.13 2.82
N THR A 99 -1.21 -2.98 2.28
CA THR A 99 -1.20 -2.79 0.83
C THR A 99 0.11 -2.20 0.33
N GLU A 100 0.38 -2.45 -0.94
CA GLU A 100 1.45 -1.82 -1.66
C GLU A 100 0.99 -0.48 -2.23
N VAL A 101 1.46 0.61 -1.61
CA VAL A 101 1.40 1.95 -2.20
C VAL A 101 2.80 2.29 -2.68
N CYS A 102 3.11 1.88 -3.91
CA CYS A 102 4.45 2.01 -4.45
C CYS A 102 4.90 3.47 -4.52
N ALA A 103 5.97 3.78 -3.81
CA ALA A 103 6.63 5.08 -3.83
C ALA A 103 8.15 4.84 -3.80
N ARG A 104 8.80 4.98 -4.92
CA ARG A 104 10.27 4.81 -5.07
C ARG A 104 11.05 6.05 -4.63
N TYR A 105 10.63 6.68 -3.53
CA TYR A 105 11.23 7.89 -3.02
C TYR A 105 11.66 7.72 -1.57
N THR A 106 12.76 8.37 -1.25
CA THR A 106 13.28 8.45 0.12
C THR A 106 12.47 9.37 1.03
N GLN A 107 11.43 10.00 0.50
CA GLN A 107 10.59 10.97 1.18
C GLN A 107 9.24 10.36 1.55
N ILE A 108 8.60 10.95 2.55
CA ILE A 108 7.24 10.56 2.96
C ILE A 108 6.20 10.90 1.89
N TRP A 109 6.36 12.07 1.27
CA TRP A 109 5.45 12.57 0.25
C TRP A 109 5.86 12.09 -1.13
N TYR A 110 4.97 11.40 -1.80
CA TYR A 110 5.16 11.01 -3.19
C TYR A 110 5.01 12.25 -4.08
N ARG A 111 6.15 12.76 -4.58
CA ARG A 111 6.22 13.95 -5.44
C ARG A 111 5.43 15.14 -4.92
N GLU A 112 5.41 15.33 -3.60
CA GLU A 112 4.69 16.42 -2.94
C GLU A 112 3.15 16.35 -3.11
N ILE A 113 2.60 15.19 -3.48
CA ILE A 113 1.16 14.96 -3.64
C ILE A 113 0.66 14.10 -2.47
N PRO A 114 0.03 14.69 -1.45
CA PRO A 114 -0.44 13.96 -0.28
C PRO A 114 -1.37 12.80 -0.63
N ALA A 115 -2.35 13.01 -1.51
CA ALA A 115 -3.33 12.00 -1.88
C ALA A 115 -2.74 10.72 -2.48
N LEU A 116 -1.57 10.80 -3.11
CA LEU A 116 -0.84 9.66 -3.68
C LEU A 116 0.23 9.09 -2.74
N SER A 117 0.41 9.68 -1.57
CA SER A 117 1.48 9.35 -0.64
C SER A 117 1.11 8.17 0.26
N VAL A 118 2.10 7.38 0.61
CA VAL A 118 1.94 6.13 1.36
C VAL A 118 1.17 6.29 2.67
N PRO A 119 1.46 7.29 3.54
CA PRO A 119 0.79 7.42 4.83
C PRO A 119 -0.72 7.62 4.73
N PHE A 120 -1.17 8.22 3.64
CA PHE A 120 -2.55 8.61 3.43
C PHE A 120 -3.54 7.43 3.51
N TYR A 121 -3.11 6.25 3.11
CA TYR A 121 -3.93 5.03 3.11
C TYR A 121 -4.20 4.48 4.52
N THR A 122 -3.44 4.90 5.52
CA THR A 122 -3.60 4.40 6.91
C THR A 122 -4.69 5.13 7.70
N TRP A 123 -5.25 6.21 7.15
CA TRP A 123 -6.25 7.03 7.81
C TRP A 123 -7.65 6.79 7.27
N LYS A 124 -8.65 6.83 8.15
CA LYS A 124 -10.03 6.92 7.72
C LYS A 124 -10.29 8.22 6.99
N GLU A 125 -11.20 8.17 6.02
CA GLU A 125 -11.74 9.38 5.44
C GLU A 125 -12.43 10.22 6.50
N SER A 126 -12.15 11.52 6.48
CA SER A 126 -12.73 12.48 7.41
C SER A 126 -12.86 13.84 6.75
N LYS A 127 -13.97 14.52 7.03
CA LYS A 127 -14.16 15.93 6.64
C LYS A 127 -13.23 16.89 7.39
N ASP A 128 -12.50 16.38 8.39
CA ASP A 128 -11.49 17.17 9.11
C ASP A 128 -10.19 17.35 8.33
N TYR A 129 -10.02 16.62 7.22
CA TYR A 129 -8.85 16.76 6.35
C TYR A 129 -9.14 17.72 5.21
N ALA A 130 -8.13 18.48 4.78
CA ALA A 130 -8.32 19.55 3.82
C ALA A 130 -8.98 19.12 2.50
N TRP A 131 -8.64 17.96 2.00
CA TRP A 131 -9.23 17.43 0.78
C TRP A 131 -10.60 16.77 1.02
N ASP A 132 -10.91 16.41 2.27
CA ASP A 132 -12.21 15.93 2.72
C ASP A 132 -13.14 17.08 3.15
N ASP A 133 -12.60 18.28 3.38
CA ASP A 133 -13.39 19.49 3.70
C ASP A 133 -14.18 19.99 2.49
N ASP A 134 -13.81 19.58 1.28
CA ASP A 134 -14.57 19.93 0.10
C ASP A 134 -15.83 19.06 -0.01
N PRO A 135 -17.01 19.68 0.05
CA PRO A 135 -18.28 18.95 -0.10
C PRO A 135 -18.34 18.08 -1.35
N ALA A 136 -17.68 18.49 -2.43
CA ALA A 136 -17.69 17.74 -3.69
C ALA A 136 -17.05 16.35 -3.58
N SER A 137 -16.06 16.14 -2.69
CA SER A 137 -15.48 14.82 -2.44
C SER A 137 -16.51 13.85 -1.88
N TRP A 138 -17.31 14.30 -0.91
CA TRP A 138 -18.36 13.49 -0.29
C TRP A 138 -19.58 13.33 -1.18
N GLU A 139 -19.97 14.38 -1.87
CA GLU A 139 -21.03 14.34 -2.87
C GLU A 139 -20.68 13.35 -3.99
N GLY A 140 -19.43 13.32 -4.42
CA GLY A 140 -18.96 12.34 -5.39
C GLY A 140 -19.21 10.90 -4.94
N LEU A 141 -18.88 10.56 -3.69
CA LEU A 141 -19.12 9.23 -3.14
C LEU A 141 -20.62 8.95 -2.94
N GLU A 142 -21.40 9.92 -2.47
CA GLU A 142 -22.85 9.78 -2.32
C GLU A 142 -23.53 9.53 -3.65
N ILE A 143 -23.10 10.21 -4.72
CA ILE A 143 -23.56 9.96 -6.08
C ILE A 143 -23.21 8.53 -6.50
N PHE A 144 -21.99 8.08 -6.22
CA PHE A 144 -21.54 6.73 -6.54
C PHE A 144 -22.40 5.66 -5.87
N GLU A 145 -22.72 5.82 -4.58
CA GLU A 145 -23.55 4.88 -3.80
C GLU A 145 -25.03 4.95 -4.16
N GLY A 146 -25.54 6.11 -4.51
CA GLY A 146 -26.98 6.38 -4.67
C GLY A 146 -27.49 6.41 -6.11
N THR A 147 -26.64 6.42 -7.11
CA THR A 147 -27.02 6.57 -8.52
C THR A 147 -27.04 5.24 -9.27
N PRO A 148 -27.90 5.09 -10.28
CA PRO A 148 -27.80 3.96 -11.19
C PRO A 148 -26.40 3.91 -11.79
N PHE A 149 -25.83 2.71 -11.82
CA PHE A 149 -24.51 2.48 -12.35
C PHE A 149 -24.43 2.85 -13.83
N THR A 150 -23.76 3.95 -14.13
CA THR A 150 -23.40 4.36 -15.49
C THR A 150 -21.94 4.75 -15.54
N HIS A 151 -21.29 4.54 -16.67
CA HIS A 151 -19.92 4.95 -16.88
C HIS A 151 -19.72 6.45 -16.60
N THR A 152 -20.61 7.29 -17.15
CA THR A 152 -20.53 8.74 -16.99
C THR A 152 -20.61 9.18 -15.54
N ASN A 153 -21.54 8.63 -14.76
CA ASN A 153 -21.70 9.00 -13.35
C ASN A 153 -20.46 8.62 -12.54
N GLN A 154 -19.90 7.45 -12.79
CA GLN A 154 -18.70 7.02 -12.10
C GLN A 154 -17.47 7.86 -12.42
N LEU A 155 -17.28 8.19 -13.69
CA LEU A 155 -16.20 9.08 -14.09
C LEU A 155 -16.34 10.46 -13.44
N SER A 156 -17.57 10.99 -13.35
CA SER A 156 -17.81 12.28 -12.69
C SER A 156 -17.47 12.22 -11.19
N CYS A 157 -17.85 11.15 -10.49
CA CYS A 157 -17.52 10.97 -9.07
C CYS A 157 -16.00 10.86 -8.86
N LEU A 158 -15.32 10.07 -9.67
CA LEU A 158 -13.87 9.92 -9.60
C LEU A 158 -13.15 11.24 -9.91
N GLN A 159 -13.62 11.99 -10.89
CA GLN A 159 -13.02 13.26 -11.24
C GLN A 159 -13.17 14.28 -10.10
N GLN A 160 -14.34 14.38 -9.50
CA GLN A 160 -14.54 15.24 -8.33
C GLN A 160 -13.62 14.87 -7.18
N TYR A 161 -13.49 13.58 -6.91
CA TYR A 161 -12.58 13.09 -5.88
C TYR A 161 -11.11 13.45 -6.19
N ALA A 162 -10.69 13.25 -7.43
CA ALA A 162 -9.34 13.57 -7.87
C ALA A 162 -9.06 15.08 -7.82
N ASP A 163 -9.97 15.89 -8.31
CA ASP A 163 -9.83 17.35 -8.36
C ASP A 163 -9.71 17.95 -6.94
N ASN A 164 -10.33 17.32 -5.96
CA ASN A 164 -10.34 17.77 -4.58
C ASN A 164 -9.30 17.04 -3.68
N GLY A 165 -8.62 16.02 -4.22
CA GLY A 165 -7.69 15.18 -3.48
C GLY A 165 -6.31 15.77 -3.24
N ASN A 166 -6.05 17.02 -3.63
CA ASN A 166 -4.72 17.64 -3.57
C ASN A 166 -4.56 18.61 -2.39
N GLY A 167 -4.96 18.20 -1.18
CA GLY A 167 -4.69 18.97 0.02
C GLY A 167 -3.18 19.22 0.21
N THR A 168 -2.82 20.25 0.92
CA THR A 168 -1.42 20.55 1.23
C THR A 168 -0.87 19.63 2.30
N GLN A 169 0.45 19.44 2.36
CA GLN A 169 1.09 18.66 3.41
C GLN A 169 0.74 19.15 4.82
N ALA A 170 0.59 20.46 4.99
CA ALA A 170 0.25 21.09 6.28
C ALA A 170 -1.16 20.74 6.78
N GLN A 171 -2.03 20.34 5.88
CA GLN A 171 -3.43 20.01 6.17
C GLN A 171 -3.66 18.50 6.37
N GLN A 172 -2.64 17.68 6.16
CA GLN A 172 -2.77 16.24 6.33
C GLN A 172 -2.89 15.84 7.80
N PRO A 173 -3.58 14.75 8.10
CA PRO A 173 -3.66 14.25 9.47
C PRO A 173 -2.28 13.87 9.98
N VAL A 174 -2.07 14.09 11.25
CA VAL A 174 -0.87 13.64 11.95
C VAL A 174 -1.26 12.89 13.23
N SER A 175 -0.46 11.90 13.59
CA SER A 175 -0.56 11.21 14.87
C SER A 175 0.49 11.77 15.84
N ASP A 176 0.41 11.35 17.10
CA ASP A 176 1.46 11.53 18.09
C ASP A 176 2.59 10.48 17.96
N ASN A 177 2.56 9.71 16.86
CA ASN A 177 3.54 8.68 16.53
C ASN A 177 4.87 9.33 16.10
N VAL A 178 5.57 9.94 17.05
CA VAL A 178 6.86 10.57 16.81
C VAL A 178 7.94 9.69 17.41
N PHE A 179 8.80 9.17 16.54
CA PHE A 179 9.89 8.32 16.95
C PHE A 179 10.83 9.07 17.87
N LEU A 180 10.93 8.64 19.13
CA LEU A 180 11.79 9.23 20.16
C LEU A 180 11.58 10.72 20.44
N ASP A 181 10.41 11.26 20.14
CA ASP A 181 10.09 12.63 20.60
C ASP A 181 9.87 12.63 22.11
N GLY A 182 10.98 12.58 22.78
CA GLY A 182 11.13 13.09 24.13
C GLY A 182 10.27 12.48 25.23
N ASN A 183 9.71 11.31 25.15
CA ASN A 183 9.10 10.60 26.28
C ASN A 183 7.67 10.09 26.14
N THR A 184 7.00 10.29 25.06
CA THR A 184 5.66 9.74 24.92
C THR A 184 5.70 8.56 23.98
N TYR A 185 5.41 7.38 24.52
CA TYR A 185 5.01 6.28 23.67
C TYR A 185 3.78 6.71 22.88
N HIS A 186 3.82 6.47 21.59
CA HIS A 186 2.67 6.64 20.75
C HIS A 186 1.45 5.92 21.33
N GLN A 187 0.35 6.63 21.44
CA GLN A 187 -0.96 6.05 21.77
C GLN A 187 -1.86 6.19 20.55
N PRO A 188 -1.94 5.15 19.71
CA PRO A 188 -2.70 5.25 18.48
C PRO A 188 -4.18 5.49 18.75
N ASP A 189 -4.74 6.45 18.03
CA ASP A 189 -6.18 6.61 17.95
C ASP A 189 -6.73 5.69 16.85
N TYR A 190 -7.02 4.46 17.21
CA TYR A 190 -7.57 3.50 16.27
C TYR A 190 -8.97 3.87 15.76
N SER A 191 -9.66 4.85 16.35
CA SER A 191 -10.91 5.35 15.78
C SER A 191 -10.71 6.00 14.41
N ARG A 192 -9.50 6.53 14.16
CA ARG A 192 -9.08 7.16 12.91
C ARG A 192 -8.28 6.22 11.99
N TYR A 193 -8.01 5.01 12.40
CA TYR A 193 -7.31 4.02 11.57
C TYR A 193 -8.24 3.46 10.49
N SER A 194 -7.77 3.43 9.25
CA SER A 194 -8.56 2.96 8.10
C SER A 194 -8.87 1.46 8.13
N GLY A 195 -8.15 0.68 8.93
CA GLY A 195 -8.15 -0.78 8.86
C GLY A 195 -7.17 -1.34 7.83
N LEU A 196 -6.36 -0.48 7.22
CA LEU A 196 -5.37 -0.84 6.21
C LEU A 196 -4.01 -0.25 6.58
N SER A 197 -3.01 -1.11 6.72
CA SER A 197 -1.62 -0.72 6.83
C SER A 197 -0.95 -0.70 5.45
N VAL A 198 0.29 -0.32 5.40
CA VAL A 198 1.03 -0.18 4.15
C VAL A 198 2.41 -0.83 4.24
N ILE A 199 3.00 -1.11 3.08
CA ILE A 199 4.45 -1.32 2.97
C ILE A 199 5.11 0.04 3.14
N ASP A 200 6.07 0.15 4.07
CA ASP A 200 6.78 1.39 4.35
C ASP A 200 7.88 1.64 3.31
N PHE A 201 7.49 2.05 2.12
CA PHE A 201 8.43 2.34 1.04
C PHE A 201 9.47 3.42 1.40
N PRO A 202 9.10 4.51 2.09
CA PRO A 202 10.10 5.48 2.53
C PRO A 202 11.16 4.85 3.44
N MET A 203 10.78 3.96 4.35
CA MET A 203 11.73 3.25 5.20
C MET A 203 12.58 2.28 4.38
N HIS A 204 11.98 1.48 3.49
CA HIS A 204 12.70 0.58 2.59
C HIS A 204 13.80 1.31 1.83
N HIS A 205 13.50 2.46 1.25
CA HIS A 205 14.48 3.25 0.51
C HIS A 205 15.59 3.85 1.37
N ASN A 206 15.40 3.90 2.67
CA ASN A 206 16.37 4.47 3.61
C ASN A 206 17.18 3.43 4.41
N PHE A 207 16.93 2.14 4.25
CA PHE A 207 17.75 1.08 4.88
C PHE A 207 19.17 0.94 4.33
N LYS A 208 19.61 1.85 3.51
CA LYS A 208 21.01 1.87 3.01
C LYS A 208 22.02 2.28 4.07
N ASP A 209 21.60 3.08 5.07
CA ASP A 209 22.42 3.53 6.19
C ASP A 209 21.55 3.97 7.37
N ILE A 210 22.13 3.97 8.57
CA ILE A 210 21.43 4.33 9.80
C ILE A 210 20.95 5.79 9.80
N GLY A 211 21.71 6.71 9.20
CA GLY A 211 21.35 8.13 9.16
C GLY A 211 20.09 8.37 8.33
N GLY A 212 19.98 7.68 7.18
CA GLY A 212 18.80 7.71 6.33
C GLY A 212 17.59 7.10 7.04
N ALA A 213 17.73 5.91 7.62
CA ALA A 213 16.66 5.24 8.34
C ALA A 213 16.17 6.08 9.55
N TRP A 214 17.10 6.63 10.32
CA TRP A 214 16.79 7.54 11.42
C TRP A 214 16.07 8.81 10.94
N GLY A 215 16.58 9.43 9.89
CA GLY A 215 16.01 10.66 9.34
C GLY A 215 14.57 10.48 8.88
N ILE A 216 14.25 9.37 8.21
CA ILE A 216 12.89 9.10 7.77
C ILE A 216 11.96 8.74 8.93
N ALA A 217 12.44 8.02 9.94
CA ALA A 217 11.68 7.74 11.14
C ALA A 217 11.32 9.04 11.88
N MET A 218 12.30 9.92 12.10
CA MET A 218 12.08 11.20 12.78
C MET A 218 11.16 12.16 12.02
N SER A 219 11.21 12.16 10.69
CA SER A 219 10.41 13.09 9.87
C SER A 219 9.06 12.55 9.44
N GLY A 220 8.90 11.25 9.41
CA GLY A 220 7.80 10.58 8.73
C GLY A 220 6.78 9.88 9.60
N ASP A 221 7.16 9.45 10.78
CA ASP A 221 6.33 8.61 11.64
C ASP A 221 4.94 9.19 11.91
N ARG A 222 4.89 10.46 12.21
CA ARG A 222 3.65 11.16 12.56
C ARG A 222 2.61 11.20 11.43
N TYR A 223 3.02 10.99 10.19
CA TYR A 223 2.10 11.01 9.05
C TYR A 223 1.36 9.69 8.84
N TYR A 224 1.82 8.61 9.46
CA TYR A 224 1.05 7.37 9.53
C TYR A 224 0.10 7.40 10.72
N ASN A 225 -1.03 6.73 10.63
CA ASN A 225 -1.90 6.56 11.79
C ASN A 225 -1.16 5.80 12.90
N ASP A 226 -0.59 4.66 12.54
CA ASP A 226 0.31 3.90 13.40
C ASP A 226 1.42 3.25 12.57
N ALA A 227 2.60 3.84 12.58
CA ALA A 227 3.74 3.35 11.81
C ALA A 227 4.28 2.00 12.32
N SER A 228 3.91 1.59 13.52
CA SER A 228 4.29 0.27 14.05
C SER A 228 3.60 -0.89 13.33
N PHE A 229 2.49 -0.62 12.65
CA PHE A 229 1.80 -1.59 11.80
C PHE A 229 2.22 -1.56 10.33
N ASN A 230 3.13 -0.69 9.94
CA ASN A 230 3.67 -0.73 8.59
C ASN A 230 4.54 -1.96 8.40
N VAL A 231 4.44 -2.59 7.24
CA VAL A 231 5.33 -3.71 6.88
C VAL A 231 6.62 -3.15 6.30
N VAL A 232 7.74 -3.57 6.86
CA VAL A 232 9.07 -3.13 6.45
C VAL A 232 9.89 -4.29 5.91
N TYR A 233 10.67 -4.05 4.87
CA TYR A 233 11.61 -5.01 4.29
C TYR A 233 12.84 -4.31 3.73
N VAL A 234 13.95 -5.02 3.65
CA VAL A 234 15.18 -4.54 3.00
C VAL A 234 15.17 -4.89 1.52
N ASP A 235 14.78 -6.11 1.18
CA ASP A 235 14.53 -6.54 -0.18
C ASP A 235 13.20 -7.29 -0.31
N SER A 236 12.74 -7.45 -1.54
CA SER A 236 11.50 -8.14 -1.84
C SER A 236 11.58 -8.86 -3.18
N HIS A 237 10.46 -9.42 -3.62
CA HIS A 237 10.35 -10.00 -4.97
C HIS A 237 10.44 -8.93 -6.07
N ASP A 238 10.23 -7.64 -5.76
CA ASP A 238 10.26 -6.53 -6.72
C ASP A 238 11.47 -5.62 -6.59
N TYR A 239 12.04 -5.48 -5.39
CA TYR A 239 13.05 -4.48 -5.10
C TYR A 239 14.27 -5.04 -4.40
N ALA A 240 15.44 -4.68 -4.90
CA ALA A 240 16.68 -4.79 -4.16
C ALA A 240 16.80 -3.66 -3.12
N PRO A 241 17.73 -3.78 -2.14
CA PRO A 241 18.04 -2.69 -1.23
C PRO A 241 18.39 -1.40 -1.96
N ASN A 242 18.02 -0.26 -1.40
CA ASN A 242 18.36 1.02 -2.00
C ASN A 242 19.89 1.18 -2.12
N GLY A 243 20.33 1.63 -3.30
CA GLY A 243 21.75 1.77 -3.64
C GLY A 243 22.40 0.50 -4.20
N ALA A 244 21.72 -0.64 -4.19
CA ALA A 244 22.13 -1.83 -4.93
C ALA A 244 21.56 -1.80 -6.36
N PRO A 245 22.20 -2.52 -7.31
CA PRO A 245 21.58 -2.75 -8.61
C PRO A 245 20.22 -3.44 -8.44
N GLU A 246 19.21 -2.95 -9.12
CA GLU A 246 17.83 -3.49 -8.98
C GLU A 246 17.71 -4.93 -9.46
N ASP A 247 18.60 -5.35 -10.32
CA ASP A 247 18.60 -6.67 -10.94
C ASP A 247 19.50 -7.70 -10.23
N GLN A 248 20.10 -7.36 -9.10
CA GLN A 248 20.98 -8.26 -8.35
C GLN A 248 20.56 -8.41 -6.90
N ARG A 249 20.46 -9.65 -6.43
CA ARG A 249 20.37 -9.94 -5.01
C ARG A 249 21.74 -9.87 -4.36
N PHE A 250 21.77 -9.20 -3.19
CA PHE A 250 22.97 -9.15 -2.34
C PHE A 250 24.23 -8.67 -3.06
N ALA A 251 24.11 -7.58 -3.80
CA ALA A 251 25.23 -7.00 -4.55
C ALA A 251 26.31 -6.38 -3.65
N GLN A 252 25.96 -6.04 -2.41
CA GLN A 252 26.86 -5.49 -1.40
C GLN A 252 27.53 -6.59 -0.58
N GLY A 253 28.48 -6.21 0.27
CA GLY A 253 29.12 -7.17 1.18
C GLY A 253 28.17 -7.75 2.24
N THR A 254 28.51 -8.93 2.75
CA THR A 254 27.72 -9.62 3.80
C THR A 254 27.54 -8.76 5.05
N ASP A 255 28.57 -7.98 5.42
CA ASP A 255 28.49 -7.11 6.60
C ASP A 255 27.43 -5.99 6.41
N ALA A 256 27.42 -5.36 5.24
CA ALA A 256 26.41 -4.34 4.90
C ALA A 256 24.99 -4.94 4.87
N TRP A 257 24.87 -6.18 4.40
CA TRP A 257 23.60 -6.89 4.40
C TRP A 257 23.11 -7.20 5.82
N ALA A 258 24.00 -7.69 6.68
CA ALA A 258 23.69 -7.95 8.09
C ALA A 258 23.29 -6.67 8.84
N GLU A 259 23.96 -5.55 8.55
CA GLU A 259 23.62 -4.25 9.13
C GLU A 259 22.20 -3.80 8.70
N ASN A 260 21.86 -3.91 7.42
CA ASN A 260 20.53 -3.59 6.92
C ASN A 260 19.42 -4.45 7.56
N LEU A 261 19.65 -5.76 7.70
CA LEU A 261 18.71 -6.63 8.40
C LEU A 261 18.59 -6.23 9.87
N SER A 262 19.69 -5.90 10.53
CA SER A 262 19.68 -5.45 11.93
C SER A 262 18.87 -4.17 12.09
N LEU A 263 19.02 -3.21 11.18
CA LEU A 263 18.19 -1.99 11.15
C LEU A 263 16.72 -2.34 10.98
N MET A 264 16.37 -3.20 10.03
CA MET A 264 14.98 -3.62 9.80
C MET A 264 14.34 -4.23 11.06
N PHE A 265 15.07 -5.08 11.78
CA PHE A 265 14.55 -5.74 12.97
C PHE A 265 14.52 -4.85 14.23
N THR A 266 15.23 -3.74 14.23
CA THR A 266 15.34 -2.85 15.40
C THR A 266 14.61 -1.53 15.25
N PHE A 267 14.15 -1.19 14.04
CA PHE A 267 13.32 -0.02 13.78
C PHE A 267 11.83 -0.35 13.92
N ARG A 268 10.99 0.66 13.70
CA ARG A 268 9.53 0.51 13.72
C ARG A 268 9.04 -0.44 12.64
N GLY A 269 7.84 -0.95 12.84
CA GLY A 269 7.12 -1.71 11.83
C GLY A 269 7.20 -3.22 12.04
N ILE A 270 6.50 -3.92 11.18
CA ILE A 270 6.46 -5.39 11.15
C ILE A 270 7.52 -5.85 10.14
N PRO A 271 8.62 -6.47 10.59
CA PRO A 271 9.67 -6.90 9.67
C PRO A 271 9.18 -8.04 8.79
N CYS A 272 9.37 -7.89 7.49
CA CYS A 272 9.09 -8.92 6.50
C CYS A 272 10.38 -9.36 5.85
N LEU A 273 10.77 -10.60 6.13
CA LEU A 273 11.96 -11.21 5.57
C LEU A 273 11.58 -11.90 4.25
N TYR A 274 12.14 -11.45 3.13
CA TYR A 274 11.95 -12.16 1.88
C TYR A 274 12.76 -13.46 1.90
N TYR A 275 12.19 -14.54 1.35
CA TYR A 275 12.81 -15.86 1.47
C TYR A 275 14.26 -15.86 0.99
N GLY A 276 15.13 -16.46 1.77
CA GLY A 276 16.56 -16.57 1.50
C GLY A 276 17.39 -15.32 1.78
N SER A 277 16.75 -14.22 2.25
CA SER A 277 17.48 -13.00 2.63
C SER A 277 18.41 -13.26 3.83
N GLU A 278 18.02 -14.15 4.72
CA GLU A 278 18.77 -14.53 5.92
C GLU A 278 20.07 -15.30 5.63
N ILE A 279 20.15 -15.91 4.45
CA ILE A 279 21.32 -16.72 4.02
C ILE A 279 21.96 -16.21 2.75
N GLU A 280 21.63 -15.01 2.29
CA GLU A 280 22.08 -14.44 1.01
C GLU A 280 21.86 -15.43 -0.16
N PHE A 281 20.68 -16.07 -0.20
CA PHE A 281 20.34 -17.07 -1.22
C PHE A 281 20.51 -16.51 -2.64
N LYS A 282 21.24 -17.26 -3.49
CA LYS A 282 21.54 -16.84 -4.87
C LYS A 282 22.27 -15.50 -4.96
N LYS A 283 23.17 -15.22 -4.01
CA LYS A 283 24.00 -14.01 -4.03
C LYS A 283 24.66 -13.79 -5.40
N GLY A 284 24.53 -12.56 -5.90
CA GLY A 284 25.09 -12.15 -7.21
C GLY A 284 24.26 -12.60 -8.42
N CYS A 285 23.18 -13.38 -8.23
CA CYS A 285 22.30 -13.73 -9.33
C CYS A 285 21.33 -12.58 -9.65
N PRO A 286 20.92 -12.42 -10.91
CA PRO A 286 19.87 -11.51 -11.29
C PRO A 286 18.56 -11.81 -10.56
N ILE A 287 17.86 -10.76 -10.13
CA ILE A 287 16.58 -10.92 -9.44
C ILE A 287 15.45 -11.08 -10.46
N ASP A 288 15.42 -10.23 -11.46
CA ASP A 288 14.40 -10.22 -12.48
C ASP A 288 14.88 -9.47 -13.72
N LYS A 289 15.04 -10.19 -14.80
CA LYS A 289 15.40 -9.61 -16.11
C LYS A 289 14.28 -9.77 -17.14
N GLY A 290 13.06 -9.94 -16.67
CA GLY A 290 11.90 -10.08 -17.53
C GLY A 290 11.64 -11.53 -17.98
N PRO A 291 10.68 -11.74 -18.90
CA PRO A 291 10.06 -13.03 -19.17
C PRO A 291 11.00 -14.06 -19.86
N ASN A 292 12.15 -13.63 -20.34
CA ASN A 292 13.05 -14.46 -21.13
C ASN A 292 14.17 -15.15 -20.34
N ILE A 293 14.21 -14.93 -19.00
CA ILE A 293 15.20 -15.60 -18.15
C ILE A 293 14.54 -16.79 -17.46
N ALA A 294 15.21 -17.95 -17.56
CA ALA A 294 14.76 -19.14 -16.84
C ALA A 294 14.73 -18.86 -15.33
N LEU A 295 13.66 -19.31 -14.64
CA LEU A 295 13.48 -19.13 -13.20
C LEU A 295 14.70 -19.61 -12.38
N LYS A 296 15.38 -20.67 -12.82
CA LYS A 296 16.60 -21.16 -12.18
C LYS A 296 17.75 -20.17 -12.17
N GLU A 297 17.73 -19.16 -13.04
CA GLU A 297 18.73 -18.10 -13.16
C GLU A 297 18.32 -16.83 -12.46
N SER A 298 17.05 -16.76 -11.99
CA SER A 298 16.54 -15.62 -11.22
C SER A 298 16.70 -15.89 -9.73
N GLY A 299 17.30 -14.95 -9.02
CA GLY A 299 17.42 -15.02 -7.56
C GLY A 299 16.12 -14.70 -6.81
N ARG A 300 15.11 -14.15 -7.50
CA ARG A 300 13.90 -13.64 -6.88
C ARG A 300 12.78 -14.69 -6.78
N ALA A 301 12.40 -15.29 -7.87
CA ALA A 301 11.22 -16.15 -7.95
C ALA A 301 11.56 -17.66 -8.01
N TYR A 302 12.75 -18.04 -7.63
CA TYR A 302 13.18 -19.42 -7.69
C TYR A 302 12.82 -20.19 -6.42
N PHE A 303 11.92 -21.15 -6.55
CA PHE A 303 11.48 -22.03 -5.46
C PHE A 303 12.08 -23.44 -5.54
N GLY A 304 13.07 -23.65 -6.39
CA GLY A 304 13.74 -24.93 -6.53
C GLY A 304 14.75 -25.21 -5.43
N GLY A 305 15.38 -26.39 -5.52
CA GLY A 305 16.46 -26.76 -4.60
C GLY A 305 17.70 -25.86 -4.76
N TYR A 306 18.56 -25.88 -3.76
CA TYR A 306 19.82 -25.15 -3.72
C TYR A 306 20.79 -25.61 -4.83
#